data_a5a0d47efe966270fbc3b644f38ec74d
#
_entry.id   a5a0d47efe966270fbc3b644f38ec74d
#
_cell.length_a   1.000
_cell.length_b   1.000
_cell.length_c   1.000
_cell.angle_alpha   90.00
_cell.angle_beta   90.00
_cell.angle_gamma   90.00
#
_symmetry.space_group_name_H-M   'P 1'
#
loop_
_entity.id
_entity.type
_entity.pdbx_description
1 polymer ?
#
loop_
_entity_poly.entity_id
_entity_poly.type
_entity_poly.pdbx_seq_one_letter_code
_entity_poly.pdbx_strand_id
1 'polypeptide(L)'
;MTFTESIQTCFKKWRTVKGTASRSEFWFFSLFVALIVIPLSIILLAVAGNTGNHSSGTASLLVLGVLIVVYICILPASICATVRRLHDIGKPGTYYFVSFIPYVGSAILLYFLVQPTKEDSPYREDKVNLLDEWNKEAEL
;
A
#
# COMPACT_ATOMS: atom_id res chain seq x y z
N MET A 1 -2.33 -16.53 -5.00
CA MET A 1 -2.39 -15.36 -5.90
C MET A 1 -1.12 -15.25 -6.71
N THR A 2 -1.23 -15.03 -8.01
CA THR A 2 -0.08 -14.75 -8.89
C THR A 2 0.33 -13.27 -8.74
N PHE A 3 1.54 -12.93 -9.16
CA PHE A 3 2.06 -11.55 -9.12
C PHE A 3 1.14 -10.57 -9.89
N THR A 4 0.71 -10.96 -11.08
CA THR A 4 -0.18 -10.14 -11.93
C THR A 4 -1.57 -9.95 -11.33
N GLU A 5 -2.15 -10.98 -10.75
CA GLU A 5 -3.44 -10.92 -10.04
C GLU A 5 -3.38 -9.97 -8.84
N SER A 6 -2.29 -10.00 -8.09
CA SER A 6 -2.09 -9.13 -6.92
C SER A 6 -2.07 -7.65 -7.33
N ILE A 7 -1.35 -7.30 -8.41
CA ILE A 7 -1.29 -5.94 -8.93
C ILE A 7 -2.67 -5.49 -9.41
N GLN A 8 -3.35 -6.31 -10.24
CA GLN A 8 -4.68 -5.99 -10.75
C GLN A 8 -5.70 -5.79 -9.63
N THR A 9 -5.65 -6.64 -8.59
CA THR A 9 -6.55 -6.54 -7.44
C THR A 9 -6.31 -5.26 -6.66
N CYS A 10 -5.06 -4.88 -6.43
CA CYS A 10 -4.71 -3.64 -5.73
C CYS A 10 -5.15 -2.40 -6.53
N PHE A 11 -4.94 -2.38 -7.84
CA PHE A 11 -5.42 -1.28 -8.67
C PHE A 11 -6.95 -1.28 -8.83
N LYS A 12 -7.61 -2.42 -8.92
CA LYS A 12 -9.07 -2.51 -8.97
C LYS A 12 -9.71 -2.03 -7.66
N LYS A 13 -9.06 -2.33 -6.53
CA LYS A 13 -9.53 -1.97 -5.18
C LYS A 13 -8.81 -0.73 -4.59
N TRP A 14 -8.25 0.14 -5.43
CA TRP A 14 -7.46 1.32 -5.00
C TRP A 14 -8.21 2.34 -4.13
N ARG A 15 -9.55 2.32 -4.18
CA ARG A 15 -10.43 3.18 -3.37
C ARG A 15 -11.19 2.42 -2.29
N THR A 16 -11.02 1.10 -2.21
CA THR A 16 -11.77 0.26 -1.29
C THR A 16 -10.91 -0.16 -0.12
N VAL A 17 -11.24 0.37 1.04
CA VAL A 17 -10.58 0.05 2.33
C VAL A 17 -11.24 -1.16 2.99
N LYS A 18 -12.42 -1.59 2.49
CA LYS A 18 -13.17 -2.74 3.01
C LYS A 18 -12.53 -4.06 2.57
N GLY A 19 -12.65 -5.08 3.42
CA GLY A 19 -12.11 -6.41 3.20
C GLY A 19 -10.68 -6.60 3.72
N THR A 20 -10.11 -7.75 3.41
CA THR A 20 -8.77 -8.18 3.86
C THR A 20 -7.84 -8.38 2.65
N ALA A 21 -6.55 -8.20 2.85
CA ALA A 21 -5.52 -8.48 1.86
C ALA A 21 -4.58 -9.57 2.39
N SER A 22 -4.35 -10.61 1.58
CA SER A 22 -3.43 -11.69 1.92
C SER A 22 -1.97 -11.20 1.96
N ARG A 23 -1.09 -11.97 2.63
CA ARG A 23 0.36 -11.68 2.64
C ARG A 23 0.92 -11.58 1.24
N SER A 24 0.62 -12.55 0.37
CA SER A 24 1.13 -12.58 -0.99
C SER A 24 0.65 -11.38 -1.81
N GLU A 25 -0.61 -10.96 -1.66
CA GLU A 25 -1.16 -9.78 -2.33
C GLU A 25 -0.38 -8.52 -1.95
N PHE A 26 -0.19 -8.30 -0.65
CA PHE A 26 0.52 -7.13 -0.14
C PHE A 26 2.00 -7.11 -0.57
N TRP A 27 2.72 -8.24 -0.39
CA TRP A 27 4.15 -8.28 -0.69
C TRP A 27 4.45 -8.21 -2.19
N PHE A 28 3.64 -8.83 -3.04
CA PHE A 28 3.79 -8.72 -4.49
C PHE A 28 3.51 -7.31 -4.99
N PHE A 29 2.50 -6.64 -4.44
CA PHE A 29 2.24 -5.25 -4.75
C PHE A 29 3.38 -4.32 -4.26
N SER A 30 3.88 -4.54 -3.05
CA SER A 30 5.03 -3.80 -2.50
C SER A 30 6.29 -3.99 -3.35
N LEU A 31 6.56 -5.22 -3.81
CA LEU A 31 7.66 -5.51 -4.72
C LEU A 31 7.49 -4.77 -6.06
N PHE A 32 6.29 -4.76 -6.62
CA PHE A 32 5.99 -4.02 -7.85
C PHE A 32 6.28 -2.53 -7.70
N VAL A 33 5.83 -1.92 -6.60
CA VAL A 33 6.10 -0.51 -6.28
C VAL A 33 7.61 -0.25 -6.16
N ALA A 34 8.32 -1.09 -5.43
CA ALA A 34 9.78 -0.99 -5.26
C ALA A 34 10.51 -1.09 -6.59
N LEU A 35 10.07 -1.97 -7.49
CA LEU A 35 10.66 -2.21 -8.81
C LEU A 35 10.49 -1.02 -9.77
N ILE A 36 9.51 -0.16 -9.53
CA ILE A 36 9.30 1.09 -10.27
C ILE A 36 10.05 2.25 -9.60
N VAL A 37 9.88 2.42 -8.28
CA VAL A 37 10.36 3.60 -7.57
C VAL A 37 11.87 3.58 -7.39
N ILE A 38 12.49 2.42 -7.12
CA ILE A 38 13.93 2.32 -6.88
C ILE A 38 14.75 2.71 -8.13
N PRO A 39 14.52 2.15 -9.33
CA PRO A 39 15.29 2.54 -10.51
C PRO A 39 15.11 4.02 -10.86
N LEU A 40 13.88 4.53 -10.72
CA LEU A 40 13.57 5.93 -11.01
C LEU A 40 14.30 6.88 -10.05
N SER A 41 14.42 6.49 -8.77
CA SER A 41 15.18 7.24 -7.76
C SER A 41 16.68 7.22 -8.05
N ILE A 42 17.21 6.10 -8.50
CA ILE A 42 18.63 5.97 -8.89
C ILE A 42 18.94 6.86 -10.11
N ILE A 43 18.06 6.87 -11.11
CA ILE A 43 18.18 7.73 -12.28
C ILE A 43 18.18 9.21 -11.86
N LEU A 44 17.26 9.60 -10.97
CA LEU A 44 17.19 10.97 -10.45
C LEU A 44 18.50 11.34 -9.76
N LEU A 45 19.03 10.47 -8.91
CA LEU A 45 20.28 10.71 -8.18
C LEU A 45 21.48 10.83 -9.13
N ALA A 46 21.55 9.97 -10.16
CA ALA A 46 22.61 10.00 -11.16
C ALA A 46 22.58 11.29 -12.01
N VAL A 47 21.38 11.73 -12.40
CA VAL A 47 21.20 12.98 -13.17
C VAL A 47 21.47 14.21 -12.31
N ALA A 48 21.00 14.22 -11.06
CA ALA A 48 21.21 15.32 -10.12
C ALA A 48 22.67 15.46 -9.67
N GLY A 49 23.40 14.32 -9.57
CA GLY A 49 24.81 14.32 -9.19
C GLY A 49 25.74 14.85 -10.30
N ASN A 50 25.27 14.96 -11.53
CA ASN A 50 26.04 15.39 -12.68
C ASN A 50 25.89 16.92 -12.91
N THR A 51 26.24 17.72 -11.91
CA THR A 51 25.93 19.17 -11.80
C THR A 51 26.79 20.07 -12.72
N GLY A 52 27.63 19.49 -13.60
CA GLY A 52 28.55 20.27 -14.47
C GLY A 52 27.90 20.91 -15.71
N ASN A 53 26.71 20.56 -16.12
CA ASN A 53 26.05 21.03 -17.33
C ASN A 53 24.68 21.64 -17.06
N HIS A 54 24.37 22.78 -17.69
CA HIS A 54 23.03 23.44 -17.58
C HIS A 54 21.88 22.53 -18.01
N SER A 55 22.12 21.54 -18.87
CA SER A 55 21.13 20.53 -19.29
C SER A 55 20.77 19.52 -18.19
N SER A 56 21.63 19.30 -17.20
CA SER A 56 21.36 18.37 -16.09
C SER A 56 20.29 18.89 -15.13
N GLY A 57 20.17 20.19 -14.97
CA GLY A 57 19.13 20.82 -14.14
C GLY A 57 17.71 20.59 -14.69
N THR A 58 17.50 20.77 -15.96
CA THR A 58 16.19 20.53 -16.61
C THR A 58 15.85 19.05 -16.64
N ALA A 59 16.82 18.18 -16.92
CA ALA A 59 16.63 16.74 -16.89
C ALA A 59 16.26 16.22 -15.49
N SER A 60 16.90 16.73 -14.42
CA SER A 60 16.57 16.35 -13.05
C SER A 60 15.16 16.79 -12.65
N LEU A 61 14.71 17.97 -13.08
CA LEU A 61 13.34 18.44 -12.83
C LEU A 61 12.30 17.59 -13.57
N LEU A 62 12.58 17.14 -14.80
CA LEU A 62 11.69 16.24 -15.53
C LEU A 62 11.57 14.87 -14.85
N VAL A 63 12.68 14.27 -14.44
CA VAL A 63 12.66 12.99 -13.72
C VAL A 63 11.96 13.12 -12.37
N LEU A 64 12.17 14.21 -11.64
CA LEU A 64 11.48 14.50 -10.40
C LEU A 64 9.97 14.64 -10.64
N GLY A 65 9.54 15.34 -11.69
CA GLY A 65 8.13 15.47 -12.05
C GLY A 65 7.47 14.12 -12.33
N VAL A 66 8.14 13.25 -13.11
CA VAL A 66 7.66 11.89 -13.38
C VAL A 66 7.56 11.07 -12.08
N LEU A 67 8.56 11.17 -11.20
CA LEU A 67 8.57 10.46 -9.93
C LEU A 67 7.41 10.90 -9.02
N ILE A 68 7.12 12.19 -8.96
CA ILE A 68 6.00 12.74 -8.19
C ILE A 68 4.66 12.20 -8.75
N VAL A 69 4.47 12.22 -10.05
CA VAL A 69 3.24 11.70 -10.69
C VAL A 69 3.05 10.21 -10.39
N VAL A 70 4.10 9.41 -10.55
CA VAL A 70 4.09 7.98 -10.23
C VAL A 70 3.73 7.76 -8.75
N TYR A 71 4.31 8.54 -7.86
CA TYR A 71 4.06 8.43 -6.42
C TYR A 71 2.59 8.77 -6.09
N ILE A 72 2.04 9.85 -6.66
CA ILE A 72 0.64 10.24 -6.46
C ILE A 72 -0.32 9.16 -6.96
N CYS A 73 -0.01 8.50 -8.08
CA CYS A 73 -0.84 7.42 -8.62
C CYS A 73 -0.80 6.15 -7.75
N ILE A 74 0.35 5.81 -7.19
CA ILE A 74 0.55 4.58 -6.41
C ILE A 74 0.11 4.77 -4.94
N LEU A 75 0.19 5.97 -4.39
CA LEU A 75 -0.05 6.27 -2.99
C LEU A 75 -1.43 5.79 -2.49
N PRO A 76 -2.56 6.07 -3.15
CA PRO A 76 -3.85 5.60 -2.68
C PRO A 76 -3.98 4.07 -2.70
N ALA A 77 -3.42 3.42 -3.70
CA ALA A 77 -3.43 1.95 -3.77
C ALA A 77 -2.58 1.32 -2.65
N SER A 78 -1.42 1.90 -2.33
CA SER A 78 -0.54 1.41 -1.25
C SER A 78 -1.16 1.62 0.13
N ILE A 79 -1.83 2.75 0.38
CA ILE A 79 -2.57 2.97 1.62
C ILE A 79 -3.69 1.94 1.77
N CYS A 80 -4.52 1.76 0.74
CA CYS A 80 -5.61 0.78 0.77
C CYS A 80 -5.10 -0.65 0.97
N ALA A 81 -4.01 -1.04 0.32
CA ALA A 81 -3.40 -2.36 0.49
C ALA A 81 -2.90 -2.55 1.93
N THR A 82 -2.25 -1.54 2.53
CA THR A 82 -1.75 -1.58 3.91
C THR A 82 -2.90 -1.68 4.91
N VAL A 83 -3.96 -0.88 4.75
CA VAL A 83 -5.14 -0.92 5.63
C VAL A 83 -5.85 -2.27 5.53
N ARG A 84 -6.07 -2.81 4.31
CA ARG A 84 -6.65 -4.15 4.12
C ARG A 84 -5.79 -5.24 4.74
N ARG A 85 -4.47 -5.06 4.75
CA ARG A 85 -3.56 -5.98 5.42
C ARG A 85 -3.67 -5.89 6.95
N LEU A 86 -3.82 -4.69 7.53
CA LEU A 86 -4.11 -4.51 8.96
C LEU A 86 -5.44 -5.17 9.35
N HIS A 87 -6.46 -5.04 8.53
CA HIS A 87 -7.74 -5.73 8.73
C HIS A 87 -7.59 -7.26 8.72
N ASP A 88 -6.71 -7.81 7.89
CA ASP A 88 -6.46 -9.26 7.82
C ASP A 88 -5.87 -9.84 9.13
N ILE A 89 -5.14 -9.02 9.88
CA ILE A 89 -4.62 -9.39 11.21
C ILE A 89 -5.54 -9.00 12.36
N GLY A 90 -6.75 -8.49 12.06
CA GLY A 90 -7.76 -8.07 13.04
C GLY A 90 -7.46 -6.72 13.69
N LYS A 91 -6.64 -5.88 13.07
CA LYS A 91 -6.33 -4.52 13.54
C LYS A 91 -7.12 -3.48 12.75
N PRO A 92 -7.66 -2.43 13.40
CA PRO A 92 -8.31 -1.35 12.69
C PRO A 92 -7.31 -0.57 11.83
N GLY A 93 -7.80 -0.01 10.70
CA GLY A 93 -6.98 0.77 9.77
C GLY A 93 -6.30 1.99 10.38
N THR A 94 -6.77 2.46 11.54
CA THR A 94 -6.15 3.55 12.30
C THR A 94 -4.71 3.25 12.73
N TYR A 95 -4.33 1.97 12.83
CA TYR A 95 -2.94 1.58 13.08
C TYR A 95 -1.97 2.01 11.95
N TYR A 96 -2.48 2.38 10.78
CA TYR A 96 -1.67 3.00 9.73
C TYR A 96 -1.00 4.31 10.22
N PHE A 97 -1.69 5.09 11.06
CA PHE A 97 -1.17 6.34 11.61
C PHE A 97 0.04 6.17 12.53
N VAL A 98 0.29 4.96 13.03
CA VAL A 98 1.51 4.64 13.79
C VAL A 98 2.76 4.90 12.94
N SER A 99 2.68 4.77 11.61
CA SER A 99 3.79 5.06 10.69
C SER A 99 4.29 6.52 10.76
N PHE A 100 3.47 7.46 11.25
CA PHE A 100 3.86 8.85 11.43
C PHE A 100 4.79 9.08 12.64
N ILE A 101 4.95 8.09 13.54
CA ILE A 101 5.91 8.17 14.63
C ILE A 101 7.30 7.96 14.04
N PRO A 102 8.21 8.96 14.10
CA PRO A 102 9.53 8.86 13.49
C PRO A 102 10.31 7.70 14.12
N TYR A 103 11.09 6.98 13.28
CA TYR A 103 11.97 5.85 13.59
C TYR A 103 11.27 4.58 14.06
N VAL A 104 10.33 4.66 15.02
CA VAL A 104 9.68 3.48 15.63
C VAL A 104 8.41 3.07 14.89
N GLY A 105 7.68 4.04 14.34
CA GLY A 105 6.36 3.79 13.74
C GLY A 105 6.40 2.87 12.53
N SER A 106 7.37 3.07 11.64
CA SER A 106 7.56 2.21 10.47
C SER A 106 7.96 0.77 10.85
N ALA A 107 8.77 0.59 11.89
CA ALA A 107 9.16 -0.71 12.39
C ALA A 107 7.97 -1.46 13.01
N ILE A 108 7.13 -0.77 13.80
CA ILE A 108 5.91 -1.33 14.38
C ILE A 108 4.92 -1.71 13.27
N LEU A 109 4.73 -0.83 12.29
CA LEU A 109 3.84 -1.11 11.15
C LEU A 109 4.34 -2.33 10.38
N LEU A 110 5.63 -2.39 10.07
CA LEU A 110 6.25 -3.53 9.39
C LEU A 110 6.04 -4.84 10.19
N TYR A 111 6.22 -4.80 11.50
CA TYR A 111 5.95 -5.95 12.38
C TYR A 111 4.51 -6.46 12.21
N PHE A 112 3.52 -5.57 12.18
CA PHE A 112 2.13 -5.96 11.96
C PHE A 112 1.90 -6.55 10.57
N LEU A 113 2.51 -5.99 9.52
CA LEU A 113 2.37 -6.44 8.14
C LEU A 113 2.97 -7.84 7.89
N VAL A 114 3.97 -8.24 8.67
CA VAL A 114 4.61 -9.57 8.60
C VAL A 114 3.80 -10.64 9.36
N GLN A 115 2.94 -10.25 10.32
CA GLN A 115 2.15 -11.20 11.13
C GLN A 115 1.32 -12.16 10.27
N PRO A 116 1.04 -13.39 10.75
CA PRO A 116 0.17 -14.31 10.04
C PRO A 116 -1.26 -13.78 9.94
N THR A 117 -1.94 -14.15 8.86
CA THR A 117 -3.37 -13.92 8.67
C THR A 117 -4.16 -14.53 9.81
N LYS A 118 -5.08 -13.75 10.40
CA LYS A 118 -6.01 -14.25 11.40
C LYS A 118 -7.31 -14.68 10.73
N GLU A 119 -7.67 -15.95 10.88
CA GLU A 119 -8.93 -16.48 10.35
C GLU A 119 -10.15 -15.84 11.03
N ASP A 120 -9.97 -15.36 12.25
CA ASP A 120 -11.02 -14.77 13.08
C ASP A 120 -11.08 -13.23 13.01
N SER A 121 -10.59 -12.63 11.92
CA SER A 121 -10.66 -11.19 11.73
C SER A 121 -12.10 -10.71 11.53
N PRO A 122 -12.57 -9.68 12.29
CA PRO A 122 -13.91 -9.14 12.14
C PRO A 122 -14.13 -8.40 10.82
N TYR A 123 -13.07 -8.11 10.07
CA TYR A 123 -13.10 -7.38 8.80
C TYR A 123 -13.17 -8.30 7.58
N ARG A 124 -13.26 -9.63 7.80
CA ARG A 124 -13.41 -10.61 6.72
C ARG A 124 -14.79 -10.47 6.10
N GLU A 125 -14.86 -10.55 4.78
CA GLU A 125 -16.11 -10.37 4.01
C GLU A 125 -17.23 -11.30 4.50
N ASP A 126 -16.90 -12.55 4.85
CA ASP A 126 -17.85 -13.54 5.35
C ASP A 126 -18.51 -13.09 6.67
N LYS A 127 -17.74 -12.50 7.59
CA LYS A 127 -18.26 -12.01 8.88
C LYS A 127 -19.00 -10.69 8.74
N VAL A 128 -18.55 -9.82 7.85
CA VAL A 128 -19.24 -8.55 7.57
C VAL A 128 -20.63 -8.84 7.00
N ASN A 129 -20.74 -9.78 6.07
CA ASN A 129 -22.04 -10.17 5.49
C ASN A 129 -22.98 -10.77 6.53
N LEU A 130 -22.49 -11.62 7.42
CA LEU A 130 -23.27 -12.18 8.51
C LEU A 130 -23.79 -11.10 9.49
N LEU A 131 -22.96 -10.12 9.82
CA LEU A 131 -23.37 -9.00 10.67
C LEU A 131 -24.42 -8.11 10.00
N ASP A 132 -24.29 -7.89 8.70
CA ASP A 132 -25.25 -7.13 7.92
C ASP A 132 -26.61 -7.87 7.82
N GLU A 133 -26.61 -9.20 7.69
CA GLU A 133 -27.80 -10.04 7.73
C GLU A 133 -28.47 -9.99 9.11
N TRP A 134 -27.70 -10.14 10.19
CA TRP A 134 -28.22 -10.05 11.56
C TRP A 134 -28.85 -8.69 11.88
N ASN A 135 -28.22 -7.61 11.44
CA ASN A 135 -28.76 -6.27 11.64
C ASN A 135 -30.07 -6.06 10.88
N LYS A 136 -30.21 -6.63 9.68
CA LYS A 136 -31.45 -6.58 8.92
C LYS A 136 -32.58 -7.38 9.58
N GLU A 137 -32.28 -8.54 10.18
CA GLU A 137 -33.25 -9.33 10.92
C GLU A 137 -33.69 -8.65 12.23
N ALA A 138 -32.82 -7.87 12.87
CA ALA A 138 -33.10 -7.12 14.08
C ALA A 138 -33.96 -5.86 13.85
N GLU A 139 -34.01 -5.36 12.61
CA GLU A 139 -34.84 -4.20 12.21
C GLU A 139 -36.26 -4.60 11.76
N LEU A 140 -36.56 -5.90 11.63
CA LEU A 140 -37.88 -6.44 11.27
C LEU A 140 -38.69 -6.83 12.51
#